data_2f077abdf3b2ac5363b72860d4d0ffbf
#
_entry.id   2f077abdf3b2ac5363b72860d4d0ffbf
#
_cell.length_a   1.000
_cell.length_b   1.000
_cell.length_c   1.000
_cell.angle_alpha   90.00
_cell.angle_beta   90.00
_cell.angle_gamma   90.00
#
_symmetry.space_group_name_H-M   'P 1'
#
loop_
_entity.id
_entity.type
_entity.pdbx_description
1 polymer ?
#
loop_
_entity_poly.entity_id
_entity_poly.type
_entity_poly.pdbx_seq_one_letter_code
_entity_poly.pdbx_strand_id
1 'polypeptide(L)'
;SIALYRPSVAVLNNIALDHKSMEELRTLFAAFLSRARTSVLNLDNAETRRLAETLALPDMLTYSLEDPGAAFRASDVVSAPDGMSCIVAERATGEQARVCVQTPGRHNLSNALAAIAAARACGVSLREAAQALMGFVGIRRRLEVVGSARDIVVIDDFAHNPDKIAATLSTLHQFPGRLLVMWQPHGYG
;
A
#
# COMPACT_ATOMS: atom_id res chain seq x y z
N SER A 1 -4.46 21.00 -0.56
CA SER A 1 -3.28 20.62 -1.36
C SER A 1 -2.16 20.12 -0.45
N ILE A 2 -1.50 19.02 -0.80
CA ILE A 2 -0.35 18.46 -0.02
C ILE A 2 0.82 19.45 0.04
N ALA A 3 0.86 20.47 -0.83
CA ALA A 3 1.89 21.51 -0.83
C ALA A 3 1.98 22.31 0.47
N LEU A 4 0.92 22.32 1.28
CA LEU A 4 0.86 23.07 2.54
C LEU A 4 1.23 22.24 3.77
N TYR A 5 1.29 20.90 3.65
CA TYR A 5 1.61 20.04 4.78
C TYR A 5 3.10 20.03 5.11
N ARG A 6 3.38 19.96 6.40
CA ARG A 6 4.72 19.73 6.98
C ARG A 6 4.61 18.57 7.96
N PRO A 7 4.50 17.34 7.48
CA PRO A 7 4.31 16.18 8.34
C PRO A 7 5.61 15.80 9.06
N SER A 8 5.48 15.20 10.24
CA SER A 8 6.63 14.52 10.87
C SER A 8 7.03 13.28 10.07
N VAL A 9 6.04 12.53 9.57
CA VAL A 9 6.23 11.36 8.72
C VAL A 9 5.40 11.52 7.45
N ALA A 10 6.05 11.48 6.28
CA ALA A 10 5.41 11.47 4.97
C ALA A 10 5.46 10.05 4.38
N VAL A 11 4.32 9.51 3.97
CA VAL A 11 4.23 8.21 3.32
C VAL A 11 3.84 8.39 1.86
N LEU A 12 4.58 7.78 0.96
CA LEU A 12 4.30 7.78 -0.47
C LEU A 12 4.27 6.36 -1.01
N ASN A 13 3.07 5.85 -1.25
CA ASN A 13 2.85 4.47 -1.69
C ASN A 13 3.08 4.27 -3.17
N ASN A 14 2.60 5.21 -3.98
CA ASN A 14 2.78 5.20 -5.43
C ASN A 14 2.57 6.60 -6.02
N ILE A 15 3.05 6.78 -7.24
CA ILE A 15 2.70 7.90 -8.10
C ILE A 15 2.15 7.28 -9.39
N ALA A 16 0.92 7.64 -9.73
CA ALA A 16 0.26 7.27 -10.98
C ALA A 16 -0.39 8.52 -11.59
N LEU A 17 -0.60 8.51 -12.90
CA LEU A 17 -1.29 9.60 -13.60
C LEU A 17 -2.69 9.80 -13.03
N ASP A 18 -2.92 11.00 -12.49
CA ASP A 18 -4.22 11.40 -11.97
C ASP A 18 -4.33 12.94 -12.01
N HIS A 19 -5.12 13.48 -12.94
CA HIS A 19 -5.42 14.92 -13.11
C HIS A 19 -4.23 15.86 -13.34
N LYS A 20 -3.00 15.41 -13.29
CA LYS A 20 -1.76 16.19 -13.48
C LYS A 20 -0.75 15.42 -14.32
N SER A 21 0.14 16.15 -14.98
CA SER A 21 1.26 15.52 -15.68
C SER A 21 2.19 14.81 -14.68
N MET A 22 2.91 13.78 -15.15
CA MET A 22 3.89 13.07 -14.31
C MET A 22 4.98 14.00 -13.79
N GLU A 23 5.38 15.01 -14.54
CA GLU A 23 6.38 15.99 -14.13
C GLU A 23 5.89 16.84 -12.95
N GLU A 24 4.65 17.34 -13.04
CA GLU A 24 4.02 18.07 -11.94
C GLU A 24 3.86 17.20 -10.68
N LEU A 25 3.48 15.92 -10.84
CA LEU A 25 3.35 14.98 -9.73
C LEU A 25 4.69 14.70 -9.07
N ARG A 26 5.74 14.46 -9.85
CA ARG A 26 7.11 14.26 -9.35
C ARG A 26 7.58 15.47 -8.54
N THR A 27 7.42 16.68 -9.07
CA THR A 27 7.79 17.93 -8.41
C THR A 27 7.01 18.12 -7.11
N LEU A 28 5.70 17.89 -7.14
CA LEU A 28 4.82 18.03 -5.98
C LEU A 28 5.18 17.05 -4.86
N PHE A 29 5.39 15.77 -5.20
CA PHE A 29 5.71 14.74 -4.21
C PHE A 29 7.16 14.86 -3.71
N ALA A 30 8.11 15.25 -4.55
CA ALA A 30 9.46 15.57 -4.10
C ALA A 30 9.47 16.70 -3.05
N ALA A 31 8.74 17.78 -3.32
CA ALA A 31 8.58 18.88 -2.38
C ALA A 31 7.82 18.48 -1.10
N PHE A 32 6.88 17.57 -1.17
CA PHE A 32 6.17 17.03 0.01
C PHE A 32 7.11 16.21 0.89
N LEU A 33 7.86 15.27 0.32
CA LEU A 33 8.82 14.43 1.03
C LEU A 33 9.92 15.27 1.69
N SER A 34 10.47 16.27 0.98
CA SER A 34 11.55 17.12 1.50
C SER A 34 11.15 17.99 2.70
N ARG A 35 9.83 18.14 2.98
CA ARG A 35 9.33 18.86 4.15
C ARG A 35 9.08 17.98 5.35
N ALA A 36 9.10 16.67 5.18
CA ALA A 36 8.93 15.72 6.26
C ALA A 36 10.25 15.53 7.02
N ARG A 37 10.15 15.19 8.31
CA ARG A 37 11.32 14.73 9.07
C ARG A 37 11.74 13.34 8.62
N THR A 38 10.78 12.43 8.47
CA THR A 38 11.00 11.07 7.98
C THR A 38 10.10 10.81 6.77
N SER A 39 10.66 10.23 5.72
CA SER A 39 9.93 9.85 4.51
C SER A 39 9.88 8.34 4.37
N VAL A 40 8.70 7.81 4.07
CA VAL A 40 8.45 6.37 3.85
C VAL A 40 8.06 6.16 2.39
N LEU A 41 8.86 5.39 1.65
CA LEU A 41 8.71 5.19 0.21
C LEU A 41 8.61 3.71 -0.18
N ASN A 42 7.75 3.44 -1.15
CA ASN A 42 7.58 2.12 -1.76
C ASN A 42 8.61 1.91 -2.87
N LEU A 43 9.43 0.87 -2.79
CA LEU A 43 10.38 0.52 -3.86
C LEU A 43 9.77 -0.35 -4.97
N ASP A 44 8.55 -0.85 -4.82
CA ASP A 44 7.88 -1.63 -5.86
C ASP A 44 7.20 -0.74 -6.92
N ASN A 45 7.06 0.57 -6.67
CA ASN A 45 6.58 1.53 -7.66
C ASN A 45 7.77 2.28 -8.27
N ALA A 46 7.88 2.29 -9.59
CA ALA A 46 9.02 2.87 -10.31
C ALA A 46 9.24 4.37 -10.01
N GLU A 47 8.17 5.13 -9.86
CA GLU A 47 8.25 6.57 -9.62
C GLU A 47 8.71 6.90 -8.19
N THR A 48 8.19 6.16 -7.19
CA THR A 48 8.64 6.34 -5.80
C THR A 48 10.06 5.84 -5.59
N ARG A 49 10.45 4.74 -6.27
CA ARG A 49 11.84 4.25 -6.30
C ARG A 49 12.78 5.33 -6.86
N ARG A 50 12.43 5.94 -7.99
CA ARG A 50 13.21 7.03 -8.58
C ARG A 50 13.38 8.19 -7.62
N LEU A 51 12.34 8.58 -6.88
CA LEU A 51 12.45 9.63 -5.87
C LEU A 51 13.37 9.20 -4.71
N ALA A 52 13.30 7.96 -4.26
CA ALA A 52 14.18 7.42 -3.22
C ALA A 52 15.67 7.45 -3.64
N GLU A 53 15.97 7.23 -4.91
CA GLU A 53 17.33 7.21 -5.46
C GLU A 53 17.87 8.62 -5.75
N THR A 54 17.01 9.60 -6.05
CA THR A 54 17.42 10.93 -6.53
C THR A 54 17.32 12.02 -5.47
N LEU A 55 16.49 11.84 -4.44
CA LEU A 55 16.33 12.86 -3.40
C LEU A 55 17.26 12.60 -2.22
N ALA A 56 18.02 13.64 -1.81
CA ALA A 56 18.76 13.64 -0.56
C ALA A 56 17.79 13.92 0.61
N LEU A 57 17.05 12.91 1.05
CA LEU A 57 16.11 13.03 2.17
C LEU A 57 16.85 12.85 3.50
N PRO A 58 16.52 13.66 4.54
CA PRO A 58 17.25 13.63 5.82
C PRO A 58 17.10 12.29 6.57
N ASP A 59 15.93 11.71 6.52
CA ASP A 59 15.63 10.40 7.10
C ASP A 59 14.64 9.68 6.20
N MET A 60 15.04 8.53 5.66
CA MET A 60 14.26 7.78 4.67
C MET A 60 14.15 6.31 5.07
N LEU A 61 12.94 5.84 5.16
CA LEU A 61 12.58 4.43 5.29
C LEU A 61 11.97 3.95 3.98
N THR A 62 12.41 2.80 3.51
CA THR A 62 11.87 2.18 2.30
C THR A 62 11.18 0.87 2.64
N TYR A 63 10.17 0.50 1.87
CA TYR A 63 9.55 -0.80 1.98
C TYR A 63 9.30 -1.43 0.61
N SER A 64 9.25 -2.77 0.59
CA SER A 64 9.01 -3.52 -0.63
C SER A 64 8.49 -4.92 -0.33
N LEU A 65 7.67 -5.43 -1.23
CA LEU A 65 7.28 -6.85 -1.29
C LEU A 65 8.33 -7.70 -2.02
N GLU A 66 9.23 -7.09 -2.81
CA GLU A 66 10.13 -7.80 -3.73
C GLU A 66 11.60 -7.44 -3.54
N ASP A 67 11.93 -6.17 -3.29
CA ASP A 67 13.30 -5.69 -3.22
C ASP A 67 13.98 -6.03 -1.89
N PRO A 68 15.03 -6.89 -1.91
CA PRO A 68 15.77 -7.26 -0.68
C PRO A 68 16.54 -6.08 -0.06
N GLY A 69 16.76 -4.99 -0.80
CA GLY A 69 17.44 -3.79 -0.32
C GLY A 69 16.58 -2.85 0.50
N ALA A 70 15.27 -3.05 0.53
CA ALA A 70 14.35 -2.21 1.31
C ALA A 70 14.64 -2.28 2.81
N ALA A 71 14.36 -1.18 3.52
CA ALA A 71 14.46 -1.15 4.98
C ALA A 71 13.46 -2.10 5.65
N PHE A 72 12.27 -2.22 5.08
CA PHE A 72 11.24 -3.21 5.47
C PHE A 72 10.91 -4.08 4.27
N ARG A 73 11.19 -5.38 4.37
CA ARG A 73 10.99 -6.33 3.30
C ARG A 73 10.02 -7.42 3.69
N ALA A 74 9.09 -7.76 2.80
CA ALA A 74 8.28 -8.96 2.94
C ALA A 74 9.00 -10.19 2.38
N SER A 75 8.78 -11.34 3.01
CA SER A 75 9.09 -12.68 2.51
C SER A 75 7.94 -13.63 2.85
N ASP A 76 7.95 -14.83 2.26
CA ASP A 76 6.95 -15.87 2.54
C ASP A 76 5.50 -15.36 2.40
N VAL A 77 5.26 -14.62 1.32
CA VAL A 77 3.96 -14.02 1.03
C VAL A 77 2.96 -15.11 0.68
N VAL A 78 1.90 -15.20 1.47
CA VAL A 78 0.79 -16.12 1.25
C VAL A 78 -0.48 -15.33 0.99
N SER A 79 -1.17 -15.65 -0.11
CA SER A 79 -2.47 -15.10 -0.47
C SER A 79 -3.58 -16.09 -0.11
N ALA A 80 -4.63 -15.59 0.53
CA ALA A 80 -5.85 -16.34 0.83
C ALA A 80 -7.08 -15.50 0.49
N PRO A 81 -8.26 -16.11 0.28
CA PRO A 81 -9.49 -15.39 -0.01
C PRO A 81 -9.88 -14.36 1.05
N ASP A 82 -9.55 -14.59 2.29
CA ASP A 82 -9.87 -13.78 3.47
C ASP A 82 -8.73 -12.86 3.91
N GLY A 83 -7.59 -12.87 3.20
CA GLY A 83 -6.49 -11.99 3.57
C GLY A 83 -5.14 -12.35 2.97
N MET A 84 -4.12 -11.69 3.50
CA MET A 84 -2.72 -11.90 3.13
C MET A 84 -1.87 -12.10 4.38
N SER A 85 -0.80 -12.88 4.27
CA SER A 85 0.23 -12.94 5.32
C SER A 85 1.64 -12.96 4.74
N CYS A 86 2.61 -12.51 5.54
CA CYS A 86 4.02 -12.56 5.20
C CYS A 86 4.89 -12.51 6.47
N ILE A 87 6.18 -12.68 6.29
CA ILE A 87 7.19 -12.27 7.28
C ILE A 87 7.74 -10.91 6.84
N VAL A 88 7.71 -9.91 7.72
CA VAL A 88 8.37 -8.62 7.50
C VAL A 88 9.68 -8.60 8.27
N ALA A 89 10.77 -8.30 7.58
CA ALA A 89 12.09 -8.11 8.16
C ALA A 89 12.47 -6.62 8.15
N GLU A 90 12.93 -6.09 9.27
CA GLU A 90 13.54 -4.78 9.39
C GLU A 90 15.07 -4.91 9.25
N ARG A 91 15.64 -4.33 8.20
CA ARG A 91 17.05 -4.50 7.87
C ARG A 91 17.99 -3.90 8.92
N ALA A 92 17.61 -2.78 9.54
CA ALA A 92 18.45 -2.06 10.49
C ALA A 92 18.68 -2.83 11.81
N THR A 93 17.67 -3.55 12.27
CA THR A 93 17.71 -4.29 13.55
C THR A 93 17.87 -5.80 13.36
N GLY A 94 17.58 -6.32 12.17
CA GLY A 94 17.44 -7.76 11.90
C GLY A 94 16.16 -8.37 12.49
N GLU A 95 15.29 -7.55 13.10
CA GLU A 95 14.03 -8.02 13.68
C GLU A 95 13.08 -8.51 12.59
N GLN A 96 12.33 -9.57 12.89
CA GLN A 96 11.32 -10.12 12.00
C GLN A 96 9.99 -10.27 12.74
N ALA A 97 8.89 -10.04 12.03
CA ALA A 97 7.54 -10.24 12.55
C ALA A 97 6.64 -10.86 11.49
N ARG A 98 5.75 -11.75 11.92
CA ARG A 98 4.66 -12.23 11.06
C ARG A 98 3.59 -11.15 11.00
N VAL A 99 3.18 -10.83 9.77
CA VAL A 99 2.12 -9.88 9.48
C VAL A 99 0.96 -10.63 8.83
N CYS A 100 -0.25 -10.40 9.34
CA CYS A 100 -1.49 -10.89 8.78
C CYS A 100 -2.45 -9.72 8.60
N VAL A 101 -3.03 -9.59 7.42
CA VAL A 101 -4.08 -8.61 7.12
C VAL A 101 -5.33 -9.33 6.63
N GLN A 102 -6.49 -8.92 7.12
CA GLN A 102 -7.80 -9.53 6.79
C GLN A 102 -8.36 -9.01 5.45
N THR A 103 -7.52 -8.41 4.63
CA THR A 103 -7.89 -7.89 3.32
C THR A 103 -7.04 -8.56 2.24
N PRO A 104 -7.64 -9.18 1.22
CA PRO A 104 -6.89 -9.83 0.15
C PRO A 104 -6.20 -8.81 -0.77
N GLY A 105 -5.21 -9.28 -1.52
CA GLY A 105 -4.52 -8.51 -2.55
C GLY A 105 -3.17 -7.94 -2.13
N ARG A 106 -2.19 -8.12 -3.01
CA ARG A 106 -0.80 -7.67 -2.80
C ARG A 106 -0.69 -6.18 -2.47
N HIS A 107 -1.56 -5.34 -3.06
CA HIS A 107 -1.60 -3.91 -2.77
C HIS A 107 -1.99 -3.62 -1.31
N ASN A 108 -2.87 -4.41 -0.69
CA ASN A 108 -3.21 -4.29 0.73
C ASN A 108 -2.04 -4.71 1.63
N LEU A 109 -1.30 -5.74 1.24
CA LEU A 109 -0.07 -6.11 1.95
C LEU A 109 1.01 -5.02 1.83
N SER A 110 1.16 -4.41 0.65
CA SER A 110 2.05 -3.25 0.43
C SER A 110 1.64 -2.06 1.32
N ASN A 111 0.33 -1.77 1.42
CA ASN A 111 -0.19 -0.74 2.33
C ASN A 111 0.10 -1.07 3.80
N ALA A 112 0.05 -2.34 4.18
CA ALA A 112 0.40 -2.79 5.54
C ALA A 112 1.89 -2.55 5.85
N LEU A 113 2.80 -2.81 4.90
CA LEU A 113 4.22 -2.49 5.05
C LEU A 113 4.44 -0.98 5.20
N ALA A 114 3.72 -0.16 4.43
CA ALA A 114 3.74 1.30 4.57
C ALA A 114 3.32 1.75 5.97
N ALA A 115 2.25 1.15 6.50
CA ALA A 115 1.75 1.45 7.85
C ALA A 115 2.77 1.03 8.93
N ILE A 116 3.40 -0.15 8.80
CA ILE A 116 4.47 -0.60 9.68
C ILE A 116 5.64 0.38 9.66
N ALA A 117 6.14 0.73 8.49
CA ALA A 117 7.27 1.66 8.35
C ALA A 117 6.94 3.04 8.95
N ALA A 118 5.72 3.53 8.75
CA ALA A 118 5.26 4.78 9.36
C ALA A 118 5.16 4.69 10.90
N ALA A 119 4.64 3.59 11.43
CA ALA A 119 4.58 3.33 12.88
C ALA A 119 5.98 3.25 13.49
N ARG A 120 6.91 2.57 12.80
CA ARG A 120 8.34 2.51 13.20
C ARG A 120 8.98 3.89 13.24
N ALA A 121 8.71 4.75 12.26
CA ALA A 121 9.15 6.16 12.26
C ALA A 121 8.59 6.96 13.45
N CYS A 122 7.47 6.52 14.02
CA CYS A 122 6.87 7.10 15.23
C CYS A 122 7.30 6.41 16.53
N GLY A 123 8.24 5.45 16.48
CA GLY A 123 8.78 4.77 17.67
C GLY A 123 8.02 3.52 18.13
N VAL A 124 7.01 3.07 17.38
CA VAL A 124 6.30 1.81 17.65
C VAL A 124 7.20 0.63 17.27
N SER A 125 7.28 -0.42 18.07
CA SER A 125 8.06 -1.61 17.74
C SER A 125 7.49 -2.37 16.53
N LEU A 126 8.34 -3.11 15.79
CA LEU A 126 7.90 -3.93 14.66
C LEU A 126 6.82 -4.93 15.09
N ARG A 127 7.00 -5.55 16.25
CA ARG A 127 6.04 -6.52 16.82
C ARG A 127 4.69 -5.89 17.10
N GLU A 128 4.66 -4.75 17.78
CA GLU A 128 3.41 -4.03 18.09
C GLU A 128 2.69 -3.57 16.81
N ALA A 129 3.41 -3.03 15.83
CA ALA A 129 2.86 -2.62 14.56
C ALA A 129 2.25 -3.82 13.80
N ALA A 130 2.95 -4.96 13.74
CA ALA A 130 2.47 -6.18 13.13
C ALA A 130 1.22 -6.74 13.85
N GLN A 131 1.22 -6.73 15.18
CA GLN A 131 0.09 -7.19 15.98
C GLN A 131 -1.16 -6.31 15.79
N ALA A 132 -1.00 -5.00 15.72
CA ALA A 132 -2.10 -4.07 15.50
C ALA A 132 -2.81 -4.30 14.16
N LEU A 133 -2.08 -4.69 13.12
CA LEU A 133 -2.64 -4.99 11.79
C LEU A 133 -3.57 -6.21 11.79
N MET A 134 -3.41 -7.16 12.70
CA MET A 134 -4.31 -8.32 12.81
C MET A 134 -5.74 -7.91 13.17
N GLY A 135 -5.93 -6.77 13.85
CA GLY A 135 -7.23 -6.21 14.17
C GLY A 135 -7.83 -5.32 13.07
N PHE A 136 -7.11 -5.08 11.98
CA PHE A 136 -7.61 -4.25 10.89
C PHE A 136 -8.52 -5.05 9.94
N VAL A 137 -9.79 -4.73 9.96
CA VAL A 137 -10.84 -5.43 9.19
C VAL A 137 -11.09 -4.84 7.79
N GLY A 138 -10.26 -3.90 7.34
CA GLY A 138 -10.42 -3.24 6.05
C GLY A 138 -11.11 -1.89 6.12
N ILE A 139 -11.38 -1.32 4.96
CA ILE A 139 -12.04 -0.02 4.78
C ILE A 139 -13.28 -0.26 3.93
N ARG A 140 -14.38 0.40 4.26
CA ARG A 140 -15.61 0.39 3.45
C ARG A 140 -15.30 0.75 2.00
N ARG A 141 -15.93 0.02 1.07
CA ARG A 141 -15.75 0.21 -0.37
C ARG A 141 -14.30 -0.01 -0.85
N ARG A 142 -13.55 -0.90 -0.18
CA ARG A 142 -12.22 -1.34 -0.57
C ARG A 142 -12.16 -2.87 -0.46
N LEU A 143 -12.52 -3.57 -1.54
CA LEU A 143 -12.72 -5.02 -1.58
C LEU A 143 -13.66 -5.47 -0.43
N GLU A 144 -14.66 -4.65 -0.11
CA GLU A 144 -15.62 -4.91 0.96
C GLU A 144 -16.60 -6.01 0.55
N VAL A 145 -16.64 -7.09 1.31
CA VAL A 145 -17.71 -8.10 1.15
C VAL A 145 -18.98 -7.53 1.75
N VAL A 146 -19.91 -7.12 0.91
CA VAL A 146 -21.19 -6.53 1.33
C VAL A 146 -22.29 -7.57 1.56
N GLY A 147 -22.07 -8.79 1.09
CA GLY A 147 -22.98 -9.91 1.35
C GLY A 147 -22.62 -11.16 0.57
N SER A 148 -23.22 -12.28 0.98
CA SER A 148 -23.16 -13.54 0.25
C SER A 148 -24.50 -14.26 0.32
N ALA A 149 -24.94 -14.82 -0.82
CA ALA A 149 -26.14 -15.64 -0.91
C ALA A 149 -26.03 -16.59 -2.12
N ARG A 150 -26.50 -17.84 -1.96
CA ARG A 150 -26.55 -18.86 -3.04
C ARG A 150 -25.19 -19.01 -3.76
N ASP A 151 -24.10 -19.10 -3.00
CA ASP A 151 -22.72 -19.20 -3.48
C ASP A 151 -22.23 -17.98 -4.31
N ILE A 152 -22.97 -16.86 -4.24
CA ILE A 152 -22.58 -15.58 -4.84
C ILE A 152 -22.07 -14.67 -3.72
N VAL A 153 -20.83 -14.19 -3.87
CA VAL A 153 -20.26 -13.17 -2.99
C VAL A 153 -20.33 -11.82 -3.72
N VAL A 154 -20.88 -10.81 -3.05
CA VAL A 154 -20.96 -9.44 -3.57
C VAL A 154 -19.87 -8.59 -2.91
N ILE A 155 -19.04 -7.97 -3.73
CA ILE A 155 -17.92 -7.16 -3.28
C ILE A 155 -18.09 -5.73 -3.82
N ASP A 156 -17.98 -4.74 -2.94
CA ASP A 156 -17.95 -3.31 -3.30
C ASP A 156 -16.51 -2.78 -3.26
N ASP A 157 -16.10 -2.12 -4.35
CA ASP A 157 -14.80 -1.47 -4.46
C ASP A 157 -14.89 -0.11 -5.17
N PHE A 158 -14.24 0.89 -4.64
CA PHE A 158 -14.22 2.24 -5.19
C PHE A 158 -13.12 2.46 -6.24
N ALA A 159 -12.67 1.42 -6.90
CA ALA A 159 -11.70 1.54 -8.00
C ALA A 159 -12.34 2.29 -9.18
N HIS A 160 -11.71 3.39 -9.60
CA HIS A 160 -12.25 4.30 -10.63
C HIS A 160 -11.20 4.71 -11.67
N ASN A 161 -9.96 4.30 -11.54
CA ASN A 161 -8.93 4.49 -12.55
C ASN A 161 -8.32 3.14 -12.97
N PRO A 162 -7.65 3.05 -14.13
CA PRO A 162 -7.14 1.79 -14.68
C PRO A 162 -6.28 0.99 -13.70
N ASP A 163 -5.35 1.63 -12.99
CA ASP A 163 -4.44 0.93 -12.08
C ASP A 163 -5.17 0.32 -10.88
N LYS A 164 -6.14 1.04 -10.31
CA LYS A 164 -6.95 0.54 -9.19
C LYS A 164 -7.85 -0.61 -9.64
N ILE A 165 -8.50 -0.46 -10.80
CA ILE A 165 -9.34 -1.52 -11.38
C ILE A 165 -8.52 -2.77 -11.65
N ALA A 166 -7.33 -2.62 -12.26
CA ALA A 166 -6.43 -3.73 -12.52
C ALA A 166 -6.01 -4.45 -11.22
N ALA A 167 -5.67 -3.71 -10.17
CA ALA A 167 -5.32 -4.27 -8.87
C ALA A 167 -6.49 -5.06 -8.23
N THR A 168 -7.71 -4.50 -8.27
CA THR A 168 -8.93 -5.16 -7.77
C THR A 168 -9.21 -6.44 -8.56
N LEU A 169 -9.20 -6.38 -9.89
CA LEU A 169 -9.46 -7.54 -10.75
C LEU A 169 -8.38 -8.62 -10.58
N SER A 170 -7.11 -8.24 -10.52
CA SER A 170 -6.00 -9.16 -10.26
C SER A 170 -6.16 -9.89 -8.93
N THR A 171 -6.66 -9.21 -7.92
CA THR A 171 -6.97 -9.82 -6.62
C THR A 171 -8.13 -10.80 -6.75
N LEU A 172 -9.24 -10.39 -7.38
CA LEU A 172 -10.45 -11.18 -7.49
C LEU A 172 -10.29 -12.41 -8.39
N HIS A 173 -9.41 -12.38 -9.40
CA HIS A 173 -9.08 -13.53 -10.23
C HIS A 173 -8.37 -14.68 -9.47
N GLN A 174 -7.88 -14.43 -8.25
CA GLN A 174 -7.31 -15.48 -7.41
C GLN A 174 -8.38 -16.30 -6.69
N PHE A 175 -9.64 -15.87 -6.71
CA PHE A 175 -10.76 -16.59 -6.12
C PHE A 175 -11.34 -17.60 -7.13
N PRO A 176 -11.78 -18.76 -6.67
CA PRO A 176 -12.45 -19.72 -7.55
C PRO A 176 -13.81 -19.19 -8.03
N GLY A 177 -14.21 -19.59 -9.23
CA GLY A 177 -15.52 -19.28 -9.77
C GLY A 177 -15.52 -18.25 -10.89
N ARG A 178 -16.72 -17.80 -11.26
CA ARG A 178 -16.92 -16.80 -12.32
C ARG A 178 -16.99 -15.40 -11.73
N LEU A 179 -16.17 -14.50 -12.25
CA LEU A 179 -16.21 -13.08 -11.90
C LEU A 179 -17.22 -12.35 -12.79
N LEU A 180 -18.20 -11.68 -12.17
CA LEU A 180 -19.11 -10.74 -12.82
C LEU A 180 -18.76 -9.33 -12.34
N VAL A 181 -18.49 -8.42 -13.27
CA VAL A 181 -18.11 -7.05 -12.96
C VAL A 181 -19.21 -6.09 -13.39
N MET A 182 -19.72 -5.31 -12.44
CA MET A 182 -20.55 -4.15 -12.71
C MET A 182 -19.70 -2.91 -12.44
N TRP A 183 -19.49 -2.09 -13.43
CA TRP A 183 -18.69 -0.90 -13.32
C TRP A 183 -19.39 0.33 -13.91
N GLN A 184 -19.37 1.42 -13.16
CA GLN A 184 -19.87 2.71 -13.65
C GLN A 184 -18.66 3.65 -13.79
N PRO A 185 -18.33 4.10 -15.01
CA PRO A 185 -17.27 5.08 -15.21
C PRO A 185 -17.62 6.39 -14.49
N HIS A 186 -16.64 6.96 -13.83
CA HIS A 186 -16.75 8.31 -13.30
C HIS A 186 -16.36 9.26 -14.43
N GLY A 187 -17.37 9.70 -15.21
CA GLY A 187 -17.15 10.60 -16.33
C GLY A 187 -17.09 12.05 -15.84
N TYR A 188 -16.12 12.79 -16.35
CA TYR A 188 -16.25 14.23 -16.46
C TYR A 188 -16.98 14.48 -17.77
N GLY A 189 -18.25 14.88 -17.68
CA GLY A 189 -18.97 15.46 -18.81
C GLY A 189 -18.46 16.86 -19.09
#